data_7aa83cc4c33434f4193c363bca5868ec
#
_entry.id   7aa83cc4c33434f4193c363bca5868ec
#
_cell.length_a   1.000
_cell.length_b   1.000
_cell.length_c   1.000
_cell.angle_alpha   90.00
_cell.angle_beta   90.00
_cell.angle_gamma   90.00
#
_symmetry.space_group_name_H-M   'P 1'
#
loop_
_entity.id
_entity.type
_entity.pdbx_description
1 polymer ?
#
loop_
_entity_poly.entity_id
_entity_poly.type
_entity_poly.pdbx_seq_one_letter_code
_entity_poly.pdbx_strand_id
1 'polypeptide(L)'
;FRDYTVEFKNVVKELHRNGIEVVMEMFFTDESTGFILQCVRHWVTEYHIDGVHVYCDESALKALSQDALLADTKIITVYWNGKTGTKKHMANYNNDFQNIARRLLKGDENMLGEFAAISRKNEANSASINYIANNNGFTLNDLVSYDRKHNELNGENNRDGENFNYSWNC
;
A
#
# COMPACT_ATOMS: atom_id res chain seq x y z
N PHE A 1 -30.65 16.45 -1.75
CA PHE A 1 -29.25 16.44 -1.31
C PHE A 1 -28.69 15.04 -1.48
N ARG A 2 -27.59 14.89 -2.19
CA ARG A 2 -26.86 13.63 -2.31
C ARG A 2 -26.15 13.36 -0.98
N ASP A 3 -26.41 12.21 -0.38
CA ASP A 3 -25.69 11.80 0.84
C ASP A 3 -24.49 10.93 0.43
N TYR A 4 -23.34 11.57 0.30
CA TYR A 4 -22.09 10.91 -0.11
C TYR A 4 -21.63 9.81 0.85
N THR A 5 -22.02 9.89 2.13
CA THR A 5 -21.68 8.84 3.11
C THR A 5 -22.42 7.55 2.80
N VAL A 6 -23.69 7.64 2.45
CA VAL A 6 -24.51 6.51 2.02
C VAL A 6 -24.03 5.96 0.69
N GLU A 7 -23.65 6.83 -0.25
CA GLU A 7 -23.11 6.40 -1.54
C GLU A 7 -21.84 5.58 -1.35
N PHE A 8 -20.89 6.04 -0.52
CA PHE A 8 -19.65 5.30 -0.27
C PHE A 8 -19.92 3.95 0.43
N LYS A 9 -20.81 3.91 1.45
CA LYS A 9 -21.23 2.65 2.07
C LYS A 9 -21.83 1.66 1.05
N ASN A 10 -22.59 2.16 0.07
CA ASN A 10 -23.13 1.33 -1.00
C ASN A 10 -22.04 0.80 -1.95
N VAL A 11 -21.01 1.60 -2.24
CA VAL A 11 -19.84 1.17 -3.03
C VAL A 11 -19.13 0.03 -2.32
N VAL A 12 -18.79 0.19 -1.03
CA VAL A 12 -18.16 -0.88 -0.23
C VAL A 12 -19.01 -2.15 -0.24
N LYS A 13 -20.31 -2.01 0.01
CA LYS A 13 -21.25 -3.14 -0.01
C LYS A 13 -21.27 -3.86 -1.36
N GLU A 14 -21.25 -3.13 -2.48
CA GLU A 14 -21.26 -3.73 -3.80
C GLU A 14 -19.93 -4.43 -4.13
N LEU A 15 -18.82 -3.87 -3.72
CA LEU A 15 -17.51 -4.50 -3.83
C LEU A 15 -17.46 -5.82 -3.04
N HIS A 16 -17.95 -5.82 -1.80
CA HIS A 16 -18.05 -7.04 -0.98
C HIS A 16 -18.94 -8.12 -1.60
N ARG A 17 -20.06 -7.74 -2.22
CA ARG A 17 -20.92 -8.69 -2.94
C ARG A 17 -20.20 -9.40 -4.08
N ASN A 18 -19.20 -8.75 -4.65
CA ASN A 18 -18.38 -9.30 -5.73
C ASN A 18 -17.06 -9.91 -5.22
N GLY A 19 -16.91 -10.10 -3.90
CA GLY A 19 -15.71 -10.69 -3.29
C GLY A 19 -14.47 -9.79 -3.33
N ILE A 20 -14.66 -8.47 -3.46
CA ILE A 20 -13.58 -7.47 -3.52
C ILE A 20 -13.48 -6.79 -2.16
N GLU A 21 -12.31 -6.85 -1.54
CA GLU A 21 -12.00 -6.15 -0.30
C GLU A 21 -11.62 -4.68 -0.58
N VAL A 22 -11.92 -3.82 0.39
CA VAL A 22 -11.64 -2.37 0.31
C VAL A 22 -10.56 -2.01 1.30
N VAL A 23 -9.44 -1.50 0.78
CA VAL A 23 -8.32 -0.98 1.57
C VAL A 23 -8.22 0.53 1.34
N MET A 24 -8.27 1.31 2.43
CA MET A 24 -8.16 2.76 2.36
C MET A 24 -6.75 3.24 2.67
N GLU A 25 -6.22 4.14 1.84
CA GLU A 25 -4.92 4.76 2.10
C GLU A 25 -5.10 6.00 2.97
N MET A 26 -4.31 6.12 4.04
CA MET A 26 -4.37 7.20 5.02
C MET A 26 -2.98 7.73 5.35
N PHE A 27 -2.84 9.06 5.33
CA PHE A 27 -1.60 9.76 5.66
C PHE A 27 -1.80 10.59 6.92
N PHE A 28 -0.95 10.35 7.91
CA PHE A 28 -0.89 11.10 9.16
C PHE A 28 0.53 11.62 9.36
N THR A 29 0.67 12.91 9.63
CA THR A 29 1.98 13.58 9.80
C THR A 29 2.26 13.88 11.26
N ASP A 30 1.41 14.67 11.90
CA ASP A 30 1.60 15.18 13.27
C ASP A 30 0.42 14.85 14.20
N GLU A 31 -0.50 13.99 13.77
CA GLU A 31 -1.69 13.66 14.53
C GLU A 31 -1.36 12.74 15.71
N SER A 32 -2.09 12.92 16.81
CA SER A 32 -1.91 12.07 17.99
C SER A 32 -2.31 10.62 17.72
N THR A 33 -1.63 9.67 18.35
CA THR A 33 -1.96 8.23 18.30
C THR A 33 -3.45 7.95 18.59
N GLY A 34 -4.04 8.68 19.55
CA GLY A 34 -5.46 8.53 19.88
C GLY A 34 -6.38 8.93 18.74
N PHE A 35 -6.05 10.01 18.03
CA PHE A 35 -6.82 10.46 16.85
C PHE A 35 -6.69 9.45 15.70
N ILE A 36 -5.48 8.99 15.41
CA ILE A 36 -5.23 7.97 14.37
C ILE A 36 -6.04 6.71 14.62
N LEU A 37 -6.03 6.20 15.87
CA LEU A 37 -6.85 5.05 16.27
C LEU A 37 -8.34 5.29 16.05
N GLN A 38 -8.86 6.47 16.45
CA GLN A 38 -10.26 6.80 16.25
C GLN A 38 -10.64 6.86 14.78
N CYS A 39 -9.79 7.45 13.94
CA CYS A 39 -10.02 7.50 12.50
C CYS A 39 -10.10 6.10 11.89
N VAL A 40 -9.12 5.24 12.15
CA VAL A 40 -9.10 3.89 11.59
C VAL A 40 -10.30 3.07 12.09
N ARG A 41 -10.59 3.11 13.39
CA ARG A 41 -11.76 2.44 13.95
C ARG A 41 -13.07 2.93 13.31
N HIS A 42 -13.23 4.24 13.10
CA HIS A 42 -14.41 4.81 12.46
C HIS A 42 -14.63 4.22 11.06
N TRP A 43 -13.61 4.19 10.22
CA TRP A 43 -13.72 3.66 8.87
C TRP A 43 -14.01 2.16 8.85
N VAL A 44 -13.43 1.40 9.76
CA VAL A 44 -13.68 -0.04 9.88
C VAL A 44 -15.10 -0.31 10.39
N THR A 45 -15.55 0.42 11.43
CA THR A 45 -16.87 0.14 12.05
C THR A 45 -18.04 0.72 11.29
N GLU A 46 -17.89 1.93 10.73
CA GLU A 46 -18.98 2.63 10.05
C GLU A 46 -19.09 2.29 8.56
N TYR A 47 -17.96 2.04 7.91
CA TYR A 47 -17.92 1.80 6.47
C TYR A 47 -17.56 0.36 6.11
N HIS A 48 -17.19 -0.46 7.12
CA HIS A 48 -16.83 -1.87 6.92
C HIS A 48 -15.70 -2.08 5.91
N ILE A 49 -14.71 -1.18 5.87
CA ILE A 49 -13.51 -1.42 5.09
C ILE A 49 -12.70 -2.57 5.67
N ASP A 50 -12.00 -3.34 4.83
CA ASP A 50 -11.29 -4.56 5.19
C ASP A 50 -9.85 -4.29 5.66
N GLY A 51 -9.34 -3.12 5.32
CA GLY A 51 -7.98 -2.74 5.69
C GLY A 51 -7.67 -1.28 5.49
N VAL A 52 -6.49 -0.92 5.98
CA VAL A 52 -5.90 0.40 5.78
C VAL A 52 -4.46 0.26 5.32
N HIS A 53 -4.04 1.12 4.37
CA HIS A 53 -2.64 1.38 4.09
C HIS A 53 -2.29 2.70 4.79
N VAL A 54 -1.54 2.63 5.88
CA VAL A 54 -1.37 3.77 6.79
C VAL A 54 0.08 4.24 6.83
N TYR A 55 0.24 5.55 6.68
CA TYR A 55 1.49 6.27 6.92
C TYR A 55 1.35 7.05 8.22
N CYS A 56 2.05 6.61 9.27
CA CYS A 56 2.08 7.25 10.58
C CYS A 56 3.36 6.86 11.34
N ASP A 57 3.54 7.41 12.54
CA ASP A 57 4.68 7.06 13.38
C ASP A 57 4.62 5.64 13.96
N GLU A 58 5.75 5.15 14.49
CA GLU A 58 5.87 3.81 15.06
C GLU A 58 4.96 3.60 16.28
N SER A 59 4.68 4.65 17.06
CA SER A 59 3.83 4.56 18.24
C SER A 59 2.38 4.29 17.87
N ALA A 60 1.90 4.97 16.83
CA ALA A 60 0.57 4.76 16.26
C ALA A 60 0.45 3.38 15.62
N LEU A 61 1.44 2.93 14.83
CA LEU A 61 1.46 1.57 14.27
C LEU A 61 1.41 0.50 15.36
N LYS A 62 2.15 0.68 16.44
CA LYS A 62 2.12 -0.22 17.60
C LYS A 62 0.73 -0.26 18.24
N ALA A 63 0.11 0.89 18.43
CA ALA A 63 -1.24 0.98 19.00
C ALA A 63 -2.28 0.32 18.08
N LEU A 64 -2.23 0.60 16.76
CA LEU A 64 -3.08 -0.06 15.77
C LEU A 64 -2.92 -1.58 15.78
N SER A 65 -1.67 -2.07 15.86
CA SER A 65 -1.38 -3.51 15.87
C SER A 65 -1.90 -4.25 17.11
N GLN A 66 -2.15 -3.53 18.22
CA GLN A 66 -2.60 -4.10 19.49
C GLN A 66 -4.10 -3.89 19.74
N ASP A 67 -4.76 -3.16 18.84
CA ASP A 67 -6.16 -2.82 18.99
C ASP A 67 -7.04 -4.04 18.76
N ALA A 68 -7.86 -4.38 19.76
CA ALA A 68 -8.74 -5.56 19.70
C ALA A 68 -9.84 -5.43 18.64
N LEU A 69 -10.31 -4.20 18.37
CA LEU A 69 -11.33 -3.96 17.34
C LEU A 69 -10.76 -4.14 15.94
N LEU A 70 -9.46 -3.92 15.77
CA LEU A 70 -8.75 -4.02 14.50
C LEU A 70 -8.06 -5.38 14.29
N ALA A 71 -8.30 -6.37 15.15
CA ALA A 71 -7.61 -7.66 15.11
C ALA A 71 -7.74 -8.41 13.78
N ASP A 72 -8.86 -8.22 13.09
CA ASP A 72 -9.15 -8.83 11.78
C ASP A 72 -9.01 -7.84 10.61
N THR A 73 -8.59 -6.58 10.89
CA THR A 73 -8.39 -5.55 9.88
C THR A 73 -6.99 -5.64 9.31
N LYS A 74 -6.84 -5.63 7.99
CA LYS A 74 -5.53 -5.59 7.32
C LYS A 74 -4.88 -4.23 7.52
N ILE A 75 -3.72 -4.18 8.18
CA ILE A 75 -2.95 -2.95 8.38
C ILE A 75 -1.68 -3.05 7.55
N ILE A 76 -1.63 -2.29 6.47
CA ILE A 76 -0.52 -2.25 5.53
C ILE A 76 0.29 -0.99 5.81
N THR A 77 1.61 -1.11 5.82
CA THR A 77 2.53 0.01 6.01
C THR A 77 3.81 -0.20 5.22
N VAL A 78 4.72 0.77 5.26
CA VAL A 78 6.02 0.67 4.58
C VAL A 78 7.11 0.15 5.53
N TYR A 79 6.97 0.39 6.84
CA TYR A 79 8.03 0.11 7.83
C TYR A 79 7.47 -0.49 9.14
N TRP A 80 6.94 -1.68 9.09
CA TRP A 80 6.65 -2.41 10.33
C TRP A 80 7.79 -3.37 10.67
N ASN A 81 8.51 -3.12 11.75
CA ASN A 81 9.62 -3.98 12.20
C ASN A 81 9.23 -5.05 13.23
N GLY A 82 8.00 -5.03 13.70
CA GLY A 82 7.30 -6.10 14.39
C GLY A 82 7.96 -6.70 15.62
N LYS A 83 8.62 -5.91 16.48
CA LYS A 83 9.29 -6.46 17.68
C LYS A 83 8.36 -7.07 18.74
N THR A 84 7.05 -6.96 18.59
CA THR A 84 6.04 -7.38 19.58
C THR A 84 5.12 -8.48 19.08
N GLY A 85 5.66 -9.69 18.88
CA GLY A 85 4.87 -10.89 18.54
C GLY A 85 4.33 -10.92 17.10
N THR A 86 3.91 -12.09 16.66
CA THR A 86 3.33 -12.30 15.33
C THR A 86 1.98 -11.59 15.22
N LYS A 87 1.88 -10.59 14.36
CA LYS A 87 0.64 -9.90 14.07
C LYS A 87 0.21 -10.24 12.65
N LYS A 88 -0.65 -11.23 12.49
CA LYS A 88 -1.10 -11.77 11.20
C LYS A 88 -1.80 -10.75 10.30
N HIS A 89 -2.34 -9.67 10.89
CA HIS A 89 -3.03 -8.60 10.17
C HIS A 89 -2.13 -7.44 9.76
N MET A 90 -0.83 -7.47 10.16
CA MET A 90 0.16 -6.47 9.75
C MET A 90 0.88 -6.90 8.48
N ALA A 91 1.06 -5.98 7.53
CA ALA A 91 1.78 -6.22 6.31
C ALA A 91 2.65 -5.03 5.91
N ASN A 92 3.76 -5.33 5.21
CA ASN A 92 4.61 -4.31 4.60
C ASN A 92 4.57 -4.42 3.07
N TYR A 93 4.51 -3.30 2.36
CA TYR A 93 4.83 -3.27 0.95
C TYR A 93 6.33 -3.55 0.73
N ASN A 94 6.63 -4.49 -0.15
CA ASN A 94 8.00 -4.85 -0.51
C ASN A 94 8.47 -4.04 -1.73
N ASN A 95 8.91 -2.80 -1.49
CA ASN A 95 9.37 -1.90 -2.56
C ASN A 95 10.63 -2.44 -3.27
N ASP A 96 11.50 -3.16 -2.54
CA ASP A 96 12.68 -3.79 -3.15
C ASP A 96 12.25 -4.85 -4.16
N PHE A 97 11.18 -5.61 -3.87
CA PHE A 97 10.64 -6.58 -4.83
C PHE A 97 10.17 -5.88 -6.11
N GLN A 98 9.42 -4.78 -5.99
CA GLN A 98 8.98 -3.99 -7.15
C GLN A 98 10.15 -3.60 -8.04
N ASN A 99 11.19 -3.01 -7.45
CA ASN A 99 12.36 -2.51 -8.18
C ASN A 99 13.13 -3.64 -8.87
N ILE A 100 13.41 -4.72 -8.14
CA ILE A 100 14.15 -5.87 -8.66
C ILE A 100 13.34 -6.60 -9.73
N ALA A 101 12.03 -6.79 -9.53
CA ALA A 101 11.15 -7.44 -10.51
C ALA A 101 11.07 -6.62 -11.81
N ARG A 102 10.94 -5.30 -11.74
CA ARG A 102 10.93 -4.42 -12.92
C ARG A 102 12.25 -4.48 -13.67
N ARG A 103 13.37 -4.44 -12.97
CA ARG A 103 14.71 -4.55 -13.57
C ARG A 103 14.92 -5.91 -14.23
N LEU A 104 14.47 -7.00 -13.61
CA LEU A 104 14.50 -8.33 -14.20
C LEU A 104 13.67 -8.40 -15.49
N LEU A 105 12.45 -7.87 -15.47
CA LEU A 105 11.55 -7.84 -16.64
C LEU A 105 12.10 -6.97 -17.77
N LYS A 106 12.78 -5.89 -17.43
CA LYS A 106 13.48 -5.02 -18.38
C LYS A 106 14.68 -5.72 -19.06
N GLY A 107 15.24 -6.77 -18.44
CA GLY A 107 16.40 -7.49 -18.93
C GLY A 107 17.74 -6.97 -18.38
N ASP A 108 17.75 -6.25 -17.29
CA ASP A 108 18.98 -5.83 -16.62
C ASP A 108 19.80 -7.07 -16.22
N GLU A 109 21.12 -6.98 -16.37
CA GLU A 109 22.01 -8.10 -16.07
C GLU A 109 22.04 -8.44 -14.58
N ASN A 110 22.28 -9.71 -14.27
CA ASN A 110 22.47 -10.26 -12.92
C ASN A 110 21.28 -10.12 -11.94
N MET A 111 20.07 -9.82 -12.42
CA MET A 111 18.90 -9.64 -11.57
C MET A 111 18.27 -10.94 -11.07
N LEU A 112 18.54 -12.09 -11.70
CA LEU A 112 17.89 -13.36 -11.34
C LEU A 112 18.19 -13.81 -9.90
N GLY A 113 19.44 -13.64 -9.46
CA GLY A 113 19.85 -13.98 -8.08
C GLY A 113 19.18 -13.07 -7.05
N GLU A 114 19.15 -11.76 -7.33
CA GLU A 114 18.49 -10.78 -6.47
C GLU A 114 16.98 -11.03 -6.40
N PHE A 115 16.33 -11.31 -7.54
CA PHE A 115 14.92 -11.64 -7.60
C PHE A 115 14.60 -12.92 -6.81
N ALA A 116 15.40 -13.96 -6.94
CA ALA A 116 15.21 -15.18 -6.16
C ALA A 116 15.37 -14.96 -4.65
N ALA A 117 16.29 -14.10 -4.25
CA ALA A 117 16.48 -13.73 -2.84
C ALA A 117 15.31 -12.93 -2.28
N ILE A 118 14.89 -11.87 -2.99
CA ILE A 118 13.80 -10.99 -2.52
C ILE A 118 12.44 -11.69 -2.53
N SER A 119 12.22 -12.62 -3.47
CA SER A 119 10.97 -13.41 -3.54
C SER A 119 10.78 -14.35 -2.34
N ARG A 120 11.87 -14.71 -1.66
CA ARG A 120 11.86 -15.57 -0.47
C ARG A 120 11.90 -14.77 0.83
N LYS A 121 12.02 -13.45 0.74
CA LYS A 121 12.07 -12.59 1.92
C LYS A 121 10.73 -12.64 2.65
N ASN A 122 10.76 -13.17 3.87
CA ASN A 122 9.62 -13.20 4.78
C ASN A 122 10.00 -12.45 6.05
N GLU A 123 9.18 -11.50 6.42
CA GLU A 123 9.31 -10.82 7.71
C GLU A 123 8.78 -11.74 8.83
N ALA A 124 9.48 -11.78 9.96
CA ALA A 124 9.11 -12.69 11.07
C ALA A 124 7.75 -12.34 11.69
N ASN A 125 7.33 -11.09 11.64
CA ASN A 125 6.21 -10.54 12.41
C ASN A 125 5.16 -9.81 11.57
N SER A 126 5.27 -9.87 10.24
CA SER A 126 4.31 -9.26 9.30
C SER A 126 4.30 -10.01 7.98
N ALA A 127 3.26 -9.83 7.20
CA ALA A 127 3.24 -10.28 5.81
C ALA A 127 4.07 -9.33 4.94
N SER A 128 4.68 -9.87 3.88
CA SER A 128 5.34 -9.10 2.83
C SER A 128 4.47 -9.09 1.58
N ILE A 129 4.08 -7.90 1.12
CA ILE A 129 3.27 -7.75 -0.09
C ILE A 129 4.20 -7.49 -1.26
N ASN A 130 4.40 -8.50 -2.10
CA ASN A 130 5.15 -8.40 -3.33
C ASN A 130 4.26 -7.87 -4.45
N TYR A 131 4.72 -6.88 -5.20
CA TYR A 131 3.95 -6.23 -6.26
C TYR A 131 4.87 -5.70 -7.36
N ILE A 132 4.33 -5.48 -8.56
CA ILE A 132 5.07 -4.88 -9.69
C ILE A 132 4.56 -3.46 -9.96
N ALA A 133 3.27 -3.21 -9.76
CA ALA A 133 2.65 -1.89 -9.85
C ALA A 133 1.65 -1.71 -8.71
N ASN A 134 1.48 -0.49 -8.25
CA ASN A 134 0.49 -0.06 -7.27
C ASN A 134 -0.07 1.31 -7.68
N ASN A 135 -0.68 2.03 -6.74
CA ASN A 135 -1.20 3.38 -6.95
C ASN A 135 -0.10 4.46 -7.04
N ASN A 136 1.17 4.11 -6.86
CA ASN A 136 2.30 5.02 -6.94
C ASN A 136 3.23 4.65 -8.11
N GLY A 137 3.63 5.63 -8.90
CA GLY A 137 4.47 5.42 -10.07
C GLY A 137 3.69 4.90 -11.29
N PHE A 138 4.39 4.28 -12.22
CA PHE A 138 3.84 3.83 -13.50
C PHE A 138 2.84 2.68 -13.36
N THR A 139 1.77 2.74 -14.17
CA THR A 139 0.93 1.59 -14.45
C THR A 139 1.73 0.51 -15.19
N LEU A 140 1.17 -0.71 -15.29
CA LEU A 140 1.82 -1.77 -16.07
C LEU A 140 1.95 -1.40 -17.56
N ASN A 141 0.99 -0.65 -18.09
CA ASN A 141 1.05 -0.16 -19.48
C ASN A 141 2.17 0.88 -19.66
N ASP A 142 2.25 1.86 -18.76
CA ASP A 142 3.25 2.92 -18.86
C ASP A 142 4.67 2.38 -18.66
N LEU A 143 4.80 1.31 -17.86
CA LEU A 143 6.08 0.65 -17.59
C LEU A 143 6.77 0.15 -18.87
N VAL A 144 5.99 -0.28 -19.87
CA VAL A 144 6.50 -0.80 -21.16
C VAL A 144 6.32 0.17 -22.32
N SER A 145 5.76 1.36 -22.06
CA SER A 145 5.47 2.34 -23.09
C SER A 145 6.34 3.59 -23.01
N TYR A 146 6.94 3.88 -21.86
CA TYR A 146 7.67 5.12 -21.63
C TYR A 146 8.98 4.88 -20.89
N ASP A 147 10.07 5.49 -21.35
CA ASP A 147 11.35 5.51 -20.63
C ASP A 147 11.34 6.45 -19.43
N ARG A 148 10.50 7.49 -19.47
CA ARG A 148 10.38 8.51 -18.42
C ARG A 148 8.94 8.92 -18.24
N LYS A 149 8.63 9.51 -17.06
CA LYS A 149 7.30 10.06 -16.78
C LYS A 149 6.95 11.26 -17.67
N HIS A 150 5.67 11.38 -17.99
CA HIS A 150 5.07 12.41 -18.85
C HIS A 150 3.84 13.02 -18.15
N ASN A 151 4.09 13.78 -17.06
CA ASN A 151 3.04 14.41 -16.25
C ASN A 151 2.92 15.92 -16.51
N GLU A 152 3.38 16.40 -17.66
CA GLU A 152 3.43 17.83 -17.99
C GLU A 152 2.03 18.47 -18.02
N LEU A 153 1.02 17.70 -18.42
CA LEU A 153 -0.34 18.20 -18.63
C LEU A 153 -1.14 18.43 -17.33
N ASN A 154 -0.67 17.91 -16.19
CA ASN A 154 -1.40 18.04 -14.93
C ASN A 154 -1.11 19.35 -14.17
N GLY A 155 -0.25 20.21 -14.69
CA GLY A 155 0.09 21.51 -14.10
C GLY A 155 1.24 21.48 -13.09
N GLU A 156 1.77 20.32 -12.77
CA GLU A 156 2.89 20.15 -11.82
C GLU A 156 4.27 20.20 -12.48
N ASN A 157 4.32 20.50 -13.79
CA ASN A 157 5.55 20.58 -14.57
C ASN A 157 6.43 19.31 -14.46
N ASN A 158 5.80 18.15 -14.46
CA ASN A 158 6.47 16.84 -14.37
C ASN A 158 7.30 16.64 -13.08
N ARG A 159 6.99 17.37 -11.99
CA ARG A 159 7.68 17.26 -10.69
C ARG A 159 7.08 16.20 -9.77
N ASP A 160 5.80 15.88 -9.97
CA ASP A 160 5.05 14.88 -9.23
C ASP A 160 5.37 13.45 -9.66
N GLY A 161 4.99 12.50 -8.81
CA GLY A 161 5.17 11.07 -9.04
C GLY A 161 6.63 10.60 -8.98
N GLU A 162 6.80 9.29 -9.09
CA GLU A 162 8.11 8.62 -8.99
C GLU A 162 8.97 8.88 -10.22
N ASN A 163 10.25 9.22 -10.01
CA ASN A 163 11.21 9.44 -11.08
C ASN A 163 11.87 8.14 -11.58
N PHE A 164 12.03 7.16 -10.70
CA PHE A 164 12.74 5.92 -10.98
C PHE A 164 11.76 4.75 -11.09
N ASN A 165 11.14 4.60 -12.26
CA ASN A 165 10.15 3.54 -12.48
C ASN A 165 10.75 2.24 -13.02
N TYR A 166 12.05 2.23 -13.39
CA TYR A 166 12.70 1.10 -14.08
C TYR A 166 11.94 0.63 -15.31
N SER A 167 11.33 1.59 -16.00
CA SER A 167 10.53 1.39 -17.20
C SER A 167 11.39 1.27 -18.45
N TRP A 168 10.77 0.84 -19.53
CA TRP A 168 11.38 0.78 -20.86
C TRP A 168 10.31 0.96 -21.92
N ASN A 169 10.69 1.53 -23.05
CA ASN A 169 9.80 1.67 -24.21
C ASN A 169 10.05 0.50 -25.16
N CYS A 170 9.01 -0.31 -25.41
CA CYS A 170 9.03 -1.42 -26.36
C CYS A 170 8.60 -0.97 -27.75
#